data_a045dea8edf77d7db379c79a4adde623
#
_entry.id   a045dea8edf77d7db379c79a4adde623
#
_cell.length_a   1.000
_cell.length_b   1.000
_cell.length_c   1.000
_cell.angle_alpha   90.00
_cell.angle_beta   90.00
_cell.angle_gamma   90.00
#
_symmetry.space_group_name_H-M   'P 1'
#
loop_
_entity.id
_entity.type
_entity.pdbx_description
1 polymer ?
#
loop_
_entity_poly.entity_id
_entity_poly.type
_entity_poly.pdbx_seq_one_letter_code
_entity_poly.pdbx_strand_id
1 'polypeptide(L)'
;MVELSRRAILGAGVLLPGVAWAAEPQRGTLPSVITNPPRNFSPGAPPMLAPDPDVLIVDKSFAPLLIGQELIHRIHTGLEWAEGPAWSAQGQYALFSDVKGDTQYRYIWETRQVTPFRRPSYNSNGNAFDFEGRQLSCQDFFRRVVRWEHDGSLKVLADNFEGKPLNSPNDLAPHPDGSVWFTDPAYGDQLSEGHPNQAGESMNEDGRFDPVIGNGGTGLMGGMRQAVPRNVYRWDPSGRLDVVVPEEPGLLPNGICFSPDYKLVYLVRGSGLWIGDVQGPKVANLRVFTDCMVDGVHCGPDGMRTDRIGNIWSGSSAPLGYSGVTVWNPAGKLIGRIRLPEVCANVCFAGPKRDWLFMCATQSVYLLRVNIQGASPG
;
A
#
# COMPACT_ATOMS: atom_id res chain seq x y z
N MET A 1 44.21 58.09 -10.13
CA MET A 1 44.13 57.64 -11.51
C MET A 1 45.31 56.70 -11.74
N VAL A 2 45.09 55.41 -11.66
CA VAL A 2 46.02 54.39 -12.17
C VAL A 2 45.14 53.26 -12.69
N GLU A 3 45.18 53.07 -14.00
CA GLU A 3 44.60 51.95 -14.71
C GLU A 3 45.43 50.68 -14.42
N LEU A 4 44.76 49.56 -14.11
CA LEU A 4 45.36 48.25 -14.08
C LEU A 4 44.79 47.36 -15.18
N SER A 5 45.65 47.05 -16.12
CA SER A 5 45.44 46.24 -17.32
C SER A 5 45.11 44.78 -16.97
N ARG A 6 44.14 44.23 -17.71
CA ARG A 6 43.86 42.79 -17.74
C ARG A 6 44.99 42.03 -18.45
N ARG A 7 45.64 41.12 -17.75
CA ARG A 7 46.47 40.06 -18.35
C ARG A 7 45.68 38.78 -18.49
N ALA A 8 45.55 38.34 -19.71
CA ALA A 8 45.04 37.03 -20.06
C ALA A 8 46.07 35.96 -19.67
N ILE A 9 45.63 34.95 -18.90
CA ILE A 9 46.40 33.74 -18.67
C ILE A 9 45.80 32.67 -19.59
N LEU A 10 46.57 32.32 -20.62
CA LEU A 10 46.33 31.11 -21.42
C LEU A 10 46.84 29.89 -20.61
N GLY A 11 45.88 29.16 -20.08
CA GLY A 11 46.15 27.85 -19.47
C GLY A 11 46.01 26.75 -20.52
N ALA A 12 47.10 26.01 -20.75
CA ALA A 12 47.12 24.82 -21.59
C ALA A 12 46.21 23.73 -20.99
N GLY A 13 45.11 23.44 -21.63
CA GLY A 13 44.22 22.34 -21.27
C GLY A 13 44.83 21.01 -21.69
N VAL A 14 45.15 20.18 -20.73
CA VAL A 14 45.43 18.76 -20.96
C VAL A 14 44.12 18.07 -21.30
N LEU A 15 43.96 17.65 -22.54
CA LEU A 15 42.86 16.78 -22.98
C LEU A 15 43.06 15.40 -22.34
N LEU A 16 42.35 15.12 -21.26
CA LEU A 16 42.13 13.75 -20.78
C LEU A 16 41.23 13.01 -21.77
N PRO A 17 41.50 11.75 -22.11
CA PRO A 17 40.66 10.98 -23.00
C PRO A 17 39.28 10.88 -22.35
N GLY A 18 38.23 11.26 -23.11
CA GLY A 18 36.86 11.25 -22.67
C GLY A 18 36.47 9.85 -22.21
N VAL A 19 36.15 9.74 -20.94
CA VAL A 19 35.33 8.65 -20.45
C VAL A 19 33.98 8.78 -21.16
N ALA A 20 33.73 7.91 -22.12
CA ALA A 20 32.43 7.78 -22.73
C ALA A 20 31.47 7.39 -21.59
N TRP A 21 30.69 8.36 -21.13
CA TRP A 21 29.55 8.06 -20.28
C TRP A 21 28.65 7.15 -21.10
N ALA A 22 28.49 5.90 -20.64
CA ALA A 22 27.48 5.03 -21.21
C ALA A 22 26.17 5.85 -21.23
N ALA A 23 25.56 5.98 -22.41
CA ALA A 23 24.28 6.65 -22.54
C ALA A 23 23.35 6.05 -21.50
N GLU A 24 22.86 6.88 -20.58
CA GLU A 24 21.83 6.40 -19.66
C GLU A 24 20.71 5.77 -20.49
N PRO A 25 20.22 4.58 -20.13
CA PRO A 25 19.10 3.98 -20.84
C PRO A 25 18.02 5.04 -20.94
N GLN A 26 17.48 5.27 -22.14
CA GLN A 26 16.39 6.21 -22.34
C GLN A 26 15.26 5.85 -21.38
N ARG A 27 15.23 6.53 -20.25
CA ARG A 27 14.10 6.42 -19.32
C ARG A 27 12.88 6.82 -20.10
N GLY A 28 11.87 5.96 -20.10
CA GLY A 28 10.61 6.24 -20.79
C GLY A 28 10.10 7.64 -20.46
N THR A 29 9.22 8.16 -21.27
CA THR A 29 8.63 9.50 -21.15
C THR A 29 8.33 9.82 -19.69
N LEU A 30 8.85 10.94 -19.19
CA LEU A 30 8.55 11.40 -17.83
C LEU A 30 7.04 11.46 -17.64
N PRO A 31 6.55 11.06 -16.44
CA PRO A 31 5.12 11.06 -16.18
C PRO A 31 4.55 12.47 -16.23
N SER A 32 3.29 12.61 -16.65
CA SER A 32 2.60 13.89 -16.69
C SER A 32 2.52 14.59 -15.32
N VAL A 33 2.54 13.82 -14.25
CA VAL A 33 2.51 14.31 -12.86
C VAL A 33 3.73 15.14 -12.47
N ILE A 34 4.84 15.03 -13.19
CA ILE A 34 6.07 15.82 -12.96
C ILE A 34 6.39 16.80 -14.08
N THR A 35 5.52 16.91 -15.08
CA THR A 35 5.67 17.90 -16.14
C THR A 35 5.27 19.30 -15.66
N ASN A 36 5.66 20.34 -16.36
CA ASN A 36 5.29 21.71 -16.05
C ASN A 36 4.35 22.27 -17.14
N PRO A 37 3.08 22.62 -16.84
CA PRO A 37 2.48 22.58 -15.50
C PRO A 37 2.17 21.16 -15.04
N PRO A 38 2.16 20.91 -13.73
CA PRO A 38 1.79 19.62 -13.18
C PRO A 38 0.32 19.30 -13.48
N ARG A 39 -0.01 18.01 -13.48
CA ARG A 39 -1.37 17.54 -13.71
C ARG A 39 -2.36 18.14 -12.70
N ASN A 40 -3.43 18.73 -13.21
CA ASN A 40 -4.47 19.35 -12.39
C ASN A 40 -5.66 18.38 -12.23
N PHE A 41 -5.90 17.96 -10.99
CA PHE A 41 -7.00 17.07 -10.61
C PHE A 41 -8.21 17.82 -10.02
N SER A 42 -8.24 19.15 -10.02
CA SER A 42 -9.37 19.90 -9.47
C SER A 42 -10.66 19.62 -10.26
N PRO A 43 -11.85 19.71 -9.63
CA PRO A 43 -13.12 19.44 -10.31
C PRO A 43 -13.41 20.33 -11.53
N GLY A 44 -12.83 21.52 -11.59
CA GLY A 44 -12.98 22.45 -12.72
C GLY A 44 -11.85 22.37 -13.75
N ALA A 45 -10.91 21.42 -13.62
CA ALA A 45 -9.83 21.30 -14.57
C ALA A 45 -10.34 20.85 -15.95
N PRO A 46 -9.71 21.29 -17.06
CA PRO A 46 -10.00 20.76 -18.38
C PRO A 46 -9.84 19.24 -18.41
N PRO A 47 -10.68 18.51 -19.17
CA PRO A 47 -10.54 17.07 -19.31
C PRO A 47 -9.20 16.74 -19.96
N MET A 48 -8.58 15.66 -19.49
CA MET A 48 -7.35 15.15 -20.10
C MET A 48 -7.66 14.36 -21.36
N LEU A 49 -6.71 14.35 -22.28
CA LEU A 49 -6.79 13.50 -23.46
C LEU A 49 -6.56 12.04 -23.09
N ALA A 50 -7.40 11.15 -23.58
CA ALA A 50 -7.19 9.71 -23.51
C ALA A 50 -6.27 9.23 -24.67
N PRO A 51 -5.49 8.15 -24.49
CA PRO A 51 -5.32 7.37 -23.25
C PRO A 51 -4.56 8.17 -22.18
N ASP A 52 -4.80 7.79 -20.91
CA ASP A 52 -4.13 8.45 -19.78
C ASP A 52 -2.61 8.22 -19.86
N PRO A 53 -1.78 9.28 -19.91
CA PRO A 53 -0.34 9.16 -20.07
C PRO A 53 0.36 8.56 -18.84
N ASP A 54 -0.33 8.48 -17.69
CA ASP A 54 0.19 7.89 -16.47
C ASP A 54 -0.19 6.40 -16.32
N VAL A 55 -0.93 5.84 -17.28
CA VAL A 55 -1.20 4.40 -17.38
C VAL A 55 -0.26 3.80 -18.42
N LEU A 56 0.79 3.12 -17.95
CA LEU A 56 1.88 2.62 -18.79
C LEU A 56 1.73 1.15 -19.09
N ILE A 57 1.70 0.82 -20.40
CA ILE A 57 1.79 -0.56 -20.88
C ILE A 57 3.27 -0.91 -21.00
N VAL A 58 3.78 -1.70 -20.05
CA VAL A 58 5.17 -2.19 -20.06
C VAL A 58 5.30 -3.45 -20.90
N ASP A 59 4.29 -4.31 -20.85
CA ASP A 59 4.17 -5.50 -21.70
C ASP A 59 2.79 -5.52 -22.36
N LYS A 60 2.74 -6.02 -23.60
CA LYS A 60 1.50 -6.11 -24.39
C LYS A 60 0.36 -6.87 -23.71
N SER A 61 0.68 -7.76 -22.76
CA SER A 61 -0.31 -8.50 -21.97
C SER A 61 -1.11 -7.62 -21.03
N PHE A 62 -0.66 -6.40 -20.74
CA PHE A 62 -1.39 -5.45 -19.90
C PHE A 62 -2.51 -4.73 -20.67
N ALA A 63 -2.34 -4.49 -21.97
CA ALA A 63 -3.31 -3.74 -22.77
C ALA A 63 -4.75 -4.28 -22.69
N PRO A 64 -5.01 -5.62 -22.73
CA PRO A 64 -6.36 -6.16 -22.60
C PRO A 64 -7.01 -5.93 -21.23
N LEU A 65 -6.22 -5.60 -20.20
CA LEU A 65 -6.68 -5.34 -18.83
C LEU A 65 -7.14 -3.89 -18.67
N LEU A 66 -6.96 -3.04 -19.66
CA LEU A 66 -7.26 -1.62 -19.63
C LEU A 66 -8.49 -1.28 -20.47
N ILE A 67 -9.13 -0.18 -20.10
CA ILE A 67 -10.11 0.51 -20.94
C ILE A 67 -9.41 1.77 -21.48
N GLY A 68 -9.13 1.78 -22.77
CA GLY A 68 -8.22 2.74 -23.37
C GLY A 68 -8.62 4.22 -23.30
N GLN A 69 -9.86 4.52 -22.89
CA GLN A 69 -10.35 5.90 -22.74
C GLN A 69 -10.60 6.30 -21.29
N GLU A 70 -10.33 5.41 -20.34
CA GLU A 70 -10.46 5.72 -18.94
C GLU A 70 -9.27 6.51 -18.42
N LEU A 71 -9.56 7.44 -17.53
CA LEU A 71 -8.58 8.31 -16.91
C LEU A 71 -8.47 8.01 -15.42
N ILE A 72 -7.35 8.38 -14.83
CA ILE A 72 -7.17 8.35 -13.38
C ILE A 72 -7.95 9.52 -12.79
N HIS A 73 -8.85 9.25 -11.85
CA HIS A 73 -9.64 10.24 -11.15
C HIS A 73 -9.19 10.35 -9.70
N ARG A 74 -8.79 11.53 -9.23
CA ARG A 74 -8.65 11.78 -7.81
C ARG A 74 -10.02 12.09 -7.23
N ILE A 75 -10.52 11.23 -6.33
CA ILE A 75 -11.87 11.34 -5.78
C ILE A 75 -11.91 11.98 -4.40
N HIS A 76 -10.78 12.00 -3.69
CA HIS A 76 -10.65 12.62 -2.37
C HIS A 76 -9.22 13.04 -2.10
N THR A 77 -9.04 14.05 -1.25
CA THR A 77 -7.74 14.55 -0.78
C THR A 77 -7.88 15.23 0.57
N GLY A 78 -6.76 15.48 1.25
CA GLY A 78 -6.73 16.10 2.57
C GLY A 78 -6.65 15.10 3.71
N LEU A 79 -6.24 13.87 3.41
CA LEU A 79 -5.92 12.83 4.38
C LEU A 79 -4.48 13.00 4.89
N GLU A 80 -4.18 12.40 6.02
CA GLU A 80 -2.80 12.37 6.53
C GLU A 80 -2.04 11.13 6.05
N TRP A 81 -2.70 9.95 6.06
CA TRP A 81 -2.17 8.72 5.49
C TRP A 81 -3.28 7.76 5.09
N ALA A 82 -3.59 7.73 3.79
CA ALA A 82 -4.64 6.89 3.24
C ALA A 82 -4.19 5.45 3.09
N GLU A 83 -4.95 4.50 3.68
CA GLU A 83 -4.63 3.08 3.76
C GLU A 83 -5.86 2.18 3.70
N GLY A 84 -5.60 0.87 3.64
CA GLY A 84 -6.55 -0.21 3.89
C GLY A 84 -7.84 -0.16 3.09
N PRO A 85 -7.82 0.03 1.77
CA PRO A 85 -9.04 0.07 0.99
C PRO A 85 -9.69 -1.32 0.90
N ALA A 86 -11.02 -1.36 1.08
CA ALA A 86 -11.81 -2.57 0.97
C ALA A 86 -13.19 -2.27 0.36
N TRP A 87 -13.69 -3.16 -0.49
CA TRP A 87 -14.99 -3.00 -1.13
C TRP A 87 -16.10 -3.78 -0.40
N SER A 88 -17.12 -3.08 0.08
CA SER A 88 -18.35 -3.70 0.59
C SER A 88 -19.34 -3.94 -0.55
N ALA A 89 -19.46 -5.20 -0.97
CA ALA A 89 -20.41 -5.56 -2.02
C ALA A 89 -21.87 -5.43 -1.55
N GLN A 90 -22.13 -5.66 -0.26
CA GLN A 90 -23.45 -5.49 0.34
C GLN A 90 -23.81 -4.02 0.53
N GLY A 91 -22.87 -3.24 1.06
CA GLY A 91 -23.07 -1.81 1.35
C GLY A 91 -22.88 -0.89 0.14
N GLN A 92 -22.34 -1.40 -0.98
CA GLN A 92 -22.01 -0.63 -2.19
C GLN A 92 -21.17 0.61 -1.90
N TYR A 93 -20.12 0.44 -1.10
CA TYR A 93 -19.15 1.48 -0.80
C TYR A 93 -17.72 0.90 -0.71
N ALA A 94 -16.73 1.72 -1.02
CA ALA A 94 -15.34 1.43 -0.66
C ALA A 94 -15.03 2.06 0.69
N LEU A 95 -14.55 1.25 1.63
CA LEU A 95 -14.01 1.68 2.92
C LEU A 95 -12.52 1.95 2.76
N PHE A 96 -11.99 2.92 3.50
CA PHE A 96 -10.55 3.14 3.62
C PHE A 96 -10.24 3.88 4.93
N SER A 97 -8.99 3.77 5.36
CA SER A 97 -8.49 4.37 6.59
C SER A 97 -7.69 5.64 6.29
N ASP A 98 -7.85 6.65 7.11
CA ASP A 98 -6.85 7.69 7.36
C ASP A 98 -6.19 7.33 8.68
N VAL A 99 -5.06 6.64 8.62
CA VAL A 99 -4.43 6.02 9.79
C VAL A 99 -4.07 7.08 10.82
N LYS A 100 -3.35 8.13 10.40
CA LYS A 100 -2.92 9.23 11.27
C LYS A 100 -4.10 10.11 11.70
N GLY A 101 -5.03 10.37 10.80
CA GLY A 101 -6.25 11.14 11.07
C GLY A 101 -7.28 10.39 11.91
N ASP A 102 -6.96 9.17 12.37
CA ASP A 102 -7.79 8.31 13.22
C ASP A 102 -9.25 8.21 12.74
N THR A 103 -9.43 8.09 11.43
CA THR A 103 -10.75 8.08 10.81
C THR A 103 -10.85 7.03 9.72
N GLN A 104 -11.88 6.20 9.77
CA GLN A 104 -12.29 5.44 8.61
C GLN A 104 -13.28 6.26 7.78
N TYR A 105 -13.07 6.26 6.47
CA TYR A 105 -13.95 6.88 5.49
C TYR A 105 -14.60 5.82 4.63
N ARG A 106 -15.74 6.19 4.01
CA ARG A 106 -16.32 5.40 2.94
C ARG A 106 -16.63 6.28 1.73
N TYR A 107 -16.31 5.73 0.56
CA TYR A 107 -16.74 6.27 -0.72
C TYR A 107 -18.03 5.57 -1.14
N ILE A 108 -19.16 6.27 -1.07
CA ILE A 108 -20.48 5.74 -1.41
C ILE A 108 -20.60 5.70 -2.93
N TRP A 109 -20.77 4.50 -3.48
CA TRP A 109 -20.70 4.29 -4.92
C TRP A 109 -21.78 5.04 -5.70
N GLU A 110 -23.00 5.04 -5.20
CA GLU A 110 -24.16 5.68 -5.84
C GLU A 110 -24.00 7.20 -5.92
N THR A 111 -23.64 7.83 -4.81
CA THR A 111 -23.56 9.29 -4.70
C THR A 111 -22.22 9.89 -5.06
N ARG A 112 -21.18 9.04 -5.21
CA ARG A 112 -19.79 9.45 -5.45
C ARG A 112 -19.21 10.34 -4.35
N GLN A 113 -19.72 10.25 -3.15
CA GLN A 113 -19.30 11.05 -2.01
C GLN A 113 -18.42 10.26 -1.06
N VAL A 114 -17.38 10.91 -0.55
CA VAL A 114 -16.59 10.43 0.58
C VAL A 114 -17.16 11.00 1.86
N THR A 115 -17.44 10.13 2.83
CA THR A 115 -17.95 10.54 4.14
C THR A 115 -17.21 9.82 5.25
N PRO A 116 -17.02 10.44 6.43
CA PRO A 116 -16.55 9.72 7.60
C PRO A 116 -17.47 8.53 7.91
N PHE A 117 -16.87 7.41 8.28
CA PHE A 117 -17.58 6.19 8.62
C PHE A 117 -17.45 5.83 10.10
N ARG A 118 -16.22 5.91 10.63
CA ARG A 118 -15.94 5.77 12.07
C ARG A 118 -14.87 6.77 12.51
N ARG A 119 -15.11 7.42 13.62
CA ARG A 119 -14.16 8.30 14.29
C ARG A 119 -14.47 8.31 15.81
N PRO A 120 -13.54 7.85 16.65
CA PRO A 120 -12.21 7.32 16.33
C PRO A 120 -12.29 5.97 15.61
N SER A 121 -11.29 5.68 14.76
CA SER A 121 -11.10 4.39 14.10
C SER A 121 -10.11 3.50 14.88
N TYR A 122 -9.48 4.07 15.90
CA TYR A 122 -8.38 3.51 16.67
C TYR A 122 -7.15 3.24 15.80
N ASN A 123 -6.84 4.24 14.96
CA ASN A 123 -5.77 4.18 13.96
C ASN A 123 -5.87 2.88 13.13
N SER A 124 -7.08 2.64 12.59
CA SER A 124 -7.26 1.49 11.71
C SER A 124 -6.35 1.62 10.48
N ASN A 125 -5.73 0.51 10.09
CA ASN A 125 -4.86 0.42 8.93
C ASN A 125 -5.51 -0.46 7.86
N GLY A 126 -5.07 -1.68 7.62
CA GLY A 126 -5.65 -2.60 6.65
C GLY A 126 -7.09 -2.98 6.97
N ASN A 127 -7.93 -3.07 5.93
CA ASN A 127 -9.30 -3.55 6.03
C ASN A 127 -9.60 -4.58 4.95
N ALA A 128 -10.57 -5.44 5.20
CA ALA A 128 -11.19 -6.32 4.21
C ALA A 128 -12.65 -6.60 4.60
N PHE A 129 -13.39 -7.18 3.68
CA PHE A 129 -14.67 -7.84 3.99
C PHE A 129 -14.48 -9.34 3.85
N ASP A 130 -14.95 -10.11 4.82
CA ASP A 130 -14.89 -11.56 4.75
C ASP A 130 -15.95 -12.13 3.78
N PHE A 131 -15.97 -13.45 3.61
CA PHE A 131 -16.88 -14.13 2.68
C PHE A 131 -18.35 -14.06 3.11
N GLU A 132 -18.63 -13.62 4.34
CA GLU A 132 -19.96 -13.35 4.84
C GLU A 132 -20.33 -11.84 4.76
N GLY A 133 -19.40 -11.00 4.26
CA GLY A 133 -19.60 -9.57 4.11
C GLY A 133 -19.37 -8.77 5.41
N ARG A 134 -18.75 -9.38 6.44
CA ARG A 134 -18.41 -8.70 7.68
C ARG A 134 -17.10 -7.95 7.52
N GLN A 135 -17.04 -6.74 8.05
CA GLN A 135 -15.83 -5.95 7.99
C GLN A 135 -14.76 -6.46 8.96
N LEU A 136 -13.55 -6.64 8.45
CA LEU A 136 -12.33 -6.89 9.20
C LEU A 136 -11.46 -5.62 9.21
N SER A 137 -10.70 -5.40 10.28
CA SER A 137 -9.79 -4.27 10.38
C SER A 137 -8.60 -4.57 11.30
N CYS A 138 -7.42 -4.12 10.91
CA CYS A 138 -6.28 -3.96 11.78
C CYS A 138 -6.41 -2.63 12.53
N GLN A 139 -6.24 -2.62 13.84
CA GLN A 139 -6.28 -1.41 14.67
C GLN A 139 -4.95 -1.24 15.42
N ASP A 140 -4.16 -0.27 14.97
CA ASP A 140 -2.82 -0.02 15.51
C ASP A 140 -2.86 0.38 16.98
N PHE A 141 -3.74 1.32 17.35
CA PHE A 141 -3.84 1.83 18.71
C PHE A 141 -4.06 0.74 19.76
N PHE A 142 -4.95 -0.22 19.48
CA PHE A 142 -5.23 -1.33 20.37
C PHE A 142 -4.42 -2.59 20.06
N ARG A 143 -3.56 -2.54 19.05
CA ARG A 143 -2.68 -3.66 18.68
C ARG A 143 -3.47 -4.95 18.42
N ARG A 144 -4.55 -4.84 17.63
CA ARG A 144 -5.50 -5.94 17.46
C ARG A 144 -6.09 -6.03 16.06
N VAL A 145 -6.58 -7.21 15.72
CA VAL A 145 -7.44 -7.46 14.55
C VAL A 145 -8.87 -7.64 15.04
N VAL A 146 -9.80 -6.94 14.41
CA VAL A 146 -11.21 -6.95 14.80
C VAL A 146 -12.12 -7.30 13.63
N ARG A 147 -13.34 -7.76 13.96
CA ARG A 147 -14.43 -7.96 13.01
C ARG A 147 -15.71 -7.34 13.54
N TRP A 148 -16.41 -6.59 12.69
CA TRP A 148 -17.75 -6.14 12.97
C TRP A 148 -18.75 -7.18 12.47
N GLU A 149 -19.58 -7.67 13.39
CA GLU A 149 -20.65 -8.62 13.08
C GLU A 149 -21.84 -7.89 12.45
N HIS A 150 -22.78 -8.64 11.84
CA HIS A 150 -23.93 -8.05 11.17
C HIS A 150 -24.89 -7.30 12.10
N ASP A 151 -24.89 -7.60 13.39
CA ASP A 151 -25.65 -6.89 14.41
C ASP A 151 -24.96 -5.59 14.88
N GLY A 152 -23.81 -5.25 14.31
CA GLY A 152 -23.00 -4.08 14.66
C GLY A 152 -22.07 -4.29 15.85
N SER A 153 -22.09 -5.45 16.50
CA SER A 153 -21.15 -5.76 17.58
C SER A 153 -19.72 -5.93 17.07
N LEU A 154 -18.75 -5.60 17.93
CA LEU A 154 -17.32 -5.75 17.65
C LEU A 154 -16.79 -7.02 18.27
N LYS A 155 -16.18 -7.88 17.46
CA LYS A 155 -15.44 -9.06 17.92
C LYS A 155 -13.94 -8.83 17.74
N VAL A 156 -13.16 -8.95 18.82
CA VAL A 156 -11.70 -9.03 18.75
C VAL A 156 -11.34 -10.46 18.30
N LEU A 157 -10.64 -10.55 17.18
CA LEU A 157 -10.17 -11.83 16.65
C LEU A 157 -8.81 -12.19 17.25
N ALA A 158 -7.88 -11.23 17.27
CA ALA A 158 -6.54 -11.40 17.84
C ALA A 158 -6.05 -10.08 18.44
N ASP A 159 -5.51 -10.10 19.63
CA ASP A 159 -4.86 -9.00 20.32
C ASP A 159 -3.58 -9.43 21.03
N ASN A 160 -3.34 -10.73 21.11
CA ASN A 160 -2.17 -11.30 21.76
C ASN A 160 -1.73 -12.60 21.08
N PHE A 161 -0.46 -12.95 21.27
CA PHE A 161 0.12 -14.23 20.91
C PHE A 161 0.88 -14.78 22.12
N GLU A 162 0.51 -16.00 22.57
CA GLU A 162 1.07 -16.63 23.79
C GLU A 162 1.01 -15.75 25.05
N GLY A 163 -0.09 -15.01 25.20
CA GLY A 163 -0.31 -14.11 26.35
C GLY A 163 0.44 -12.78 26.29
N LYS A 164 1.13 -12.48 25.20
CA LYS A 164 1.82 -11.22 24.98
C LYS A 164 1.09 -10.41 23.90
N PRO A 165 1.00 -9.06 24.03
CA PRO A 165 0.31 -8.25 23.04
C PRO A 165 0.97 -8.36 21.67
N LEU A 166 0.17 -8.31 20.61
CA LEU A 166 0.67 -8.14 19.24
C LEU A 166 1.47 -6.85 19.09
N ASN A 167 2.20 -6.69 17.99
CA ASN A 167 2.97 -5.47 17.74
C ASN A 167 2.05 -4.32 17.27
N SER A 168 1.66 -4.37 16.02
CA SER A 168 0.72 -3.43 15.39
C SER A 168 0.28 -4.09 14.08
N PRO A 169 -0.81 -4.88 14.08
CA PRO A 169 -1.32 -5.51 12.87
C PRO A 169 -1.57 -4.48 11.77
N ASN A 170 -1.03 -4.75 10.58
CA ASN A 170 -0.99 -3.78 9.48
C ASN A 170 -1.98 -4.11 8.36
N ASP A 171 -1.78 -5.17 7.58
CA ASP A 171 -2.69 -5.58 6.51
C ASP A 171 -3.23 -6.99 6.73
N LEU A 172 -4.36 -7.31 6.10
CA LEU A 172 -5.04 -8.58 6.31
C LEU A 172 -5.75 -9.09 5.06
N ALA A 173 -5.89 -10.42 4.99
CA ALA A 173 -6.59 -11.11 3.92
C ALA A 173 -7.47 -12.23 4.48
N PRO A 174 -8.80 -12.23 4.18
CA PRO A 174 -9.67 -13.33 4.54
C PRO A 174 -9.44 -14.53 3.60
N HIS A 175 -9.61 -15.73 4.15
CA HIS A 175 -9.50 -16.99 3.42
C HIS A 175 -10.85 -17.73 3.41
N PRO A 176 -11.21 -18.50 2.35
CA PRO A 176 -12.50 -19.19 2.26
C PRO A 176 -12.82 -20.18 3.37
N ASP A 177 -11.79 -20.67 4.08
CA ASP A 177 -11.97 -21.55 5.24
C ASP A 177 -12.44 -20.81 6.51
N GLY A 178 -12.69 -19.50 6.40
CA GLY A 178 -13.10 -18.63 7.49
C GLY A 178 -11.94 -18.06 8.30
N SER A 179 -10.69 -18.43 8.00
CA SER A 179 -9.52 -17.86 8.66
C SER A 179 -9.19 -16.46 8.15
N VAL A 180 -8.51 -15.69 8.98
CA VAL A 180 -8.01 -14.36 8.66
C VAL A 180 -6.49 -14.35 8.82
N TRP A 181 -5.81 -14.03 7.75
CA TRP A 181 -4.36 -13.91 7.74
C TRP A 181 -3.98 -12.44 7.86
N PHE A 182 -3.00 -12.11 8.67
CA PHE A 182 -2.58 -10.73 8.87
C PHE A 182 -1.09 -10.60 9.17
N THR A 183 -0.55 -9.42 8.87
CA THR A 183 0.84 -9.05 9.12
C THR A 183 0.94 -8.21 10.39
N ASP A 184 2.04 -8.36 11.15
CA ASP A 184 2.26 -7.68 12.43
C ASP A 184 3.66 -7.03 12.50
N PRO A 185 3.95 -6.03 11.60
CA PRO A 185 5.29 -5.48 11.42
C PRO A 185 5.76 -4.50 12.50
N ALA A 186 4.87 -3.99 13.34
CA ALA A 186 5.11 -2.94 14.33
C ALA A 186 5.32 -1.53 13.73
N TYR A 187 4.70 -1.20 12.60
CA TYR A 187 4.76 0.17 12.06
C TYR A 187 4.02 1.19 12.93
N GLY A 188 3.01 0.75 13.67
CA GLY A 188 2.26 1.60 14.58
C GLY A 188 3.07 2.15 15.77
N ASP A 189 4.28 1.66 16.03
CA ASP A 189 5.18 2.26 17.01
C ASP A 189 5.87 3.54 16.48
N GLN A 190 5.67 3.86 15.22
CA GLN A 190 6.13 5.08 14.59
C GLN A 190 4.98 6.08 14.55
N LEU A 191 5.26 7.33 14.86
CA LEU A 191 4.25 8.39 14.76
C LEU A 191 3.69 8.55 13.34
N SER A 192 4.38 8.00 12.34
CA SER A 192 3.87 7.91 10.98
C SER A 192 2.56 7.14 10.88
N GLU A 193 2.31 6.21 11.78
CA GLU A 193 1.09 5.40 11.84
C GLU A 193 0.03 5.97 12.81
N GLY A 194 0.31 7.09 13.47
CA GLY A 194 -0.71 7.81 14.22
C GLY A 194 -0.85 7.49 15.69
N HIS A 195 0.13 6.87 16.33
CA HIS A 195 0.08 6.63 17.76
C HIS A 195 0.25 7.91 18.58
N PRO A 196 -0.55 8.12 19.65
CA PRO A 196 -0.30 9.16 20.61
C PRO A 196 0.97 8.85 21.42
N ASN A 197 1.63 9.89 21.95
CA ASN A 197 2.74 9.70 22.86
C ASN A 197 2.27 9.13 24.22
N GLN A 198 3.24 8.70 25.06
CA GLN A 198 2.94 8.12 26.36
C GLN A 198 2.21 9.05 27.35
N ALA A 199 2.32 10.36 27.18
CA ALA A 199 1.64 11.33 28.02
C ALA A 199 0.15 11.45 27.69
N GLY A 200 -0.33 10.73 26.67
CA GLY A 200 -1.72 10.81 26.21
C GLY A 200 -2.01 12.06 25.40
N GLU A 201 -0.98 12.81 25.04
CA GLU A 201 -1.10 13.93 24.12
C GLU A 201 -1.38 13.42 22.70
N SER A 202 -1.94 14.31 21.89
CA SER A 202 -2.08 14.04 20.46
C SER A 202 -0.72 13.75 19.83
N MET A 203 -0.74 13.08 18.72
CA MET A 203 0.44 12.85 17.89
C MET A 203 1.29 14.10 17.79
N ASN A 204 2.58 13.88 17.79
CA ASN A 204 3.56 14.87 17.47
C ASN A 204 3.22 15.51 16.11
N GLU A 205 3.02 16.83 16.11
CA GLU A 205 2.55 17.60 14.95
C GLU A 205 3.37 17.39 13.68
N ASP A 206 4.64 17.04 13.84
CA ASP A 206 5.55 16.83 12.71
C ASP A 206 5.50 15.41 12.11
N GLY A 207 4.69 14.50 12.68
CA GLY A 207 4.72 13.08 12.29
C GLY A 207 6.08 12.45 12.56
N ARG A 208 6.85 13.04 13.49
CA ARG A 208 8.17 12.55 13.82
C ARG A 208 8.07 11.45 14.86
N PHE A 209 9.10 10.72 14.89
CA PHE A 209 9.47 9.75 15.84
C PHE A 209 9.39 10.28 17.26
N ASP A 210 8.52 9.75 18.10
CA ASP A 210 8.52 10.03 19.52
C ASP A 210 9.54 9.11 20.20
N PRO A 211 10.62 9.65 20.79
CA PRO A 211 11.63 8.83 21.46
C PRO A 211 11.09 8.09 22.68
N VAL A 212 9.91 8.48 23.17
CA VAL A 212 9.23 7.83 24.30
C VAL A 212 8.41 6.63 23.84
N ILE A 213 7.73 6.76 22.71
CA ILE A 213 6.96 5.66 22.10
C ILE A 213 7.90 4.62 21.52
N GLY A 214 8.99 5.07 21.00
CA GLY A 214 9.95 4.20 20.36
C GLY A 214 10.42 4.75 19.04
N ASN A 215 11.53 4.29 18.64
CA ASN A 215 12.16 4.66 17.40
C ASN A 215 12.24 3.39 16.57
N GLY A 216 11.25 2.97 15.88
CA GLY A 216 11.19 1.84 14.95
C GLY A 216 12.23 0.72 15.12
N GLY A 217 13.21 0.93 15.94
CA GLY A 217 14.25 -0.01 16.30
C GLY A 217 14.32 -0.36 17.77
N THR A 218 13.64 0.38 18.64
CA THR A 218 13.68 0.15 20.08
C THR A 218 12.61 -0.82 20.57
N GLY A 219 11.63 -1.13 19.70
CA GLY A 219 10.53 -2.02 20.06
C GLY A 219 9.58 -1.44 21.11
N LEU A 220 9.44 -0.11 21.16
CA LEU A 220 8.46 0.56 22.00
C LEU A 220 7.24 0.93 21.17
N MET A 221 6.07 0.62 21.65
CA MET A 221 4.78 0.93 21.04
C MET A 221 3.89 1.59 22.08
N GLY A 222 3.56 2.88 21.91
CA GLY A 222 2.75 3.59 22.87
C GLY A 222 3.25 3.44 24.31
N GLY A 223 4.57 3.42 24.53
CA GLY A 223 5.21 3.12 25.80
C GLY A 223 5.32 1.64 26.15
N MET A 224 4.86 0.75 25.33
CA MET A 224 4.99 -0.70 25.50
C MET A 224 6.09 -1.24 24.62
N ARG A 225 6.91 -2.12 25.17
CA ARG A 225 7.93 -2.81 24.39
C ARG A 225 7.27 -3.81 23.44
N GLN A 226 7.89 -3.98 22.25
CA GLN A 226 7.62 -5.12 21.40
C GLN A 226 7.75 -6.40 22.23
N ALA A 227 6.69 -7.20 22.25
CA ALA A 227 6.64 -8.39 23.11
C ALA A 227 6.68 -9.69 22.32
N VAL A 228 6.36 -9.64 21.02
CA VAL A 228 6.33 -10.78 20.10
C VAL A 228 7.17 -10.50 18.86
N PRO A 229 7.70 -11.53 18.17
CA PRO A 229 8.33 -11.36 16.86
C PRO A 229 7.34 -10.77 15.83
N ARG A 230 7.89 -10.08 14.82
CA ARG A 230 7.14 -9.47 13.72
C ARG A 230 6.76 -10.54 12.69
N ASN A 231 5.75 -11.31 13.03
CA ASN A 231 5.31 -12.46 12.25
C ASN A 231 4.18 -12.11 11.27
N VAL A 232 3.90 -13.06 10.38
CA VAL A 232 2.60 -13.19 9.72
C VAL A 232 1.80 -14.25 10.45
N TYR A 233 0.58 -13.92 10.81
CA TYR A 233 -0.30 -14.79 11.58
C TYR A 233 -1.51 -15.23 10.77
N ARG A 234 -2.09 -16.37 11.18
CA ARG A 234 -3.39 -16.88 10.76
C ARG A 234 -4.26 -17.06 11.98
N TRP A 235 -5.32 -16.27 12.06
CA TRP A 235 -6.39 -16.51 13.01
C TRP A 235 -7.34 -17.57 12.46
N ASP A 236 -7.62 -18.59 13.26
CA ASP A 236 -8.53 -19.69 12.94
C ASP A 236 -9.90 -19.42 13.57
N PRO A 237 -11.04 -19.82 12.94
CA PRO A 237 -12.37 -19.62 13.52
C PRO A 237 -12.58 -20.23 14.92
N SER A 238 -11.75 -21.19 15.32
CA SER A 238 -11.72 -21.71 16.69
C SER A 238 -11.10 -20.76 17.73
N GLY A 239 -10.51 -19.64 17.26
CA GLY A 239 -9.81 -18.67 18.09
C GLY A 239 -8.30 -18.92 18.21
N ARG A 240 -7.77 -19.97 17.58
CA ARG A 240 -6.34 -20.25 17.58
C ARG A 240 -5.60 -19.28 16.66
N LEU A 241 -4.43 -18.82 17.11
CA LEU A 241 -3.51 -18.01 16.33
C LEU A 241 -2.27 -18.82 15.98
N ASP A 242 -2.04 -19.03 14.70
CA ASP A 242 -0.87 -19.75 14.17
C ASP A 242 0.13 -18.75 13.56
N VAL A 243 1.43 -18.95 13.79
CA VAL A 243 2.48 -18.27 13.03
C VAL A 243 2.63 -18.99 11.69
N VAL A 244 2.35 -18.29 10.58
CA VAL A 244 2.44 -18.86 9.23
C VAL A 244 3.73 -18.48 8.52
N VAL A 245 4.28 -17.30 8.84
CA VAL A 245 5.63 -16.88 8.41
C VAL A 245 6.30 -16.21 9.62
N PRO A 246 7.37 -16.77 10.13
CA PRO A 246 8.10 -16.19 11.25
C PRO A 246 8.92 -14.97 10.81
N GLU A 247 9.24 -14.13 11.78
CA GLU A 247 10.16 -13.01 11.61
C GLU A 247 11.53 -13.50 11.11
N GLU A 248 12.08 -12.78 10.16
CA GLU A 248 13.49 -12.88 9.77
C GLU A 248 14.11 -11.47 9.78
N PRO A 249 15.34 -11.31 10.28
CA PRO A 249 15.99 -10.00 10.36
C PRO A 249 16.03 -9.29 9.00
N GLY A 250 15.56 -8.03 8.98
CA GLY A 250 15.51 -7.20 7.77
C GLY A 250 14.37 -7.51 6.80
N LEU A 251 13.53 -8.50 7.08
CA LEU A 251 12.40 -8.91 6.23
C LEU A 251 11.05 -8.64 6.92
N LEU A 252 10.79 -7.37 7.25
CA LEU A 252 9.52 -6.96 7.85
C LEU A 252 8.36 -7.27 6.92
N PRO A 253 7.26 -7.87 7.42
CA PRO A 253 6.06 -8.08 6.62
C PRO A 253 5.27 -6.78 6.46
N ASN A 254 4.55 -6.61 5.34
CA ASN A 254 3.61 -5.53 5.08
C ASN A 254 2.36 -6.09 4.39
N GLY A 255 2.09 -5.73 3.13
CA GLY A 255 0.91 -6.20 2.41
C GLY A 255 0.80 -7.72 2.28
N ILE A 256 -0.45 -8.21 2.25
CA ILE A 256 -0.77 -9.63 2.11
C ILE A 256 -1.99 -9.82 1.19
N CYS A 257 -1.92 -10.77 0.26
CA CYS A 257 -3.08 -11.25 -0.49
C CYS A 257 -2.92 -12.69 -0.95
N PHE A 258 -4.02 -13.30 -1.41
CA PHE A 258 -4.01 -14.66 -1.97
C PHE A 258 -4.12 -14.65 -3.49
N SER A 259 -3.69 -15.76 -4.11
CA SER A 259 -4.06 -16.08 -5.48
C SER A 259 -5.57 -16.30 -5.61
N PRO A 260 -6.14 -16.19 -6.83
CA PRO A 260 -7.58 -16.36 -7.03
C PRO A 260 -8.15 -17.71 -6.57
N ASP A 261 -7.33 -18.74 -6.55
CA ASP A 261 -7.68 -20.09 -6.10
C ASP A 261 -7.26 -20.38 -4.64
N TYR A 262 -6.72 -19.37 -3.93
CA TYR A 262 -6.27 -19.44 -2.54
C TYR A 262 -5.19 -20.50 -2.24
N LYS A 263 -4.51 -21.00 -3.28
CA LYS A 263 -3.41 -21.95 -3.11
C LYS A 263 -2.06 -21.28 -2.86
N LEU A 264 -1.94 -20.01 -3.21
CA LEU A 264 -0.75 -19.21 -3.02
C LEU A 264 -1.07 -18.00 -2.15
N VAL A 265 -0.10 -17.62 -1.31
CA VAL A 265 -0.09 -16.35 -0.60
C VAL A 265 1.03 -15.49 -1.13
N TYR A 266 0.74 -14.22 -1.37
CA TYR A 266 1.71 -13.18 -1.69
C TYR A 266 1.91 -12.29 -0.48
N LEU A 267 3.16 -11.96 -0.20
CA LEU A 267 3.56 -11.17 0.96
C LEU A 267 4.56 -10.12 0.53
N VAL A 268 4.40 -8.91 1.03
CA VAL A 268 5.51 -7.96 1.08
C VAL A 268 6.40 -8.35 2.25
N ARG A 269 7.69 -8.57 1.99
CA ARG A 269 8.71 -8.81 3.02
C ARG A 269 9.98 -8.05 2.68
N GLY A 270 10.40 -7.18 3.58
CA GLY A 270 11.52 -6.27 3.32
C GLY A 270 11.24 -5.40 2.10
N SER A 271 12.09 -5.47 1.11
CA SER A 271 12.01 -4.65 -0.11
C SER A 271 11.36 -5.33 -1.31
N GLY A 272 10.85 -6.56 -1.18
CA GLY A 272 10.33 -7.34 -2.30
C GLY A 272 8.99 -8.00 -2.07
N LEU A 273 8.43 -8.53 -3.15
CA LEU A 273 7.28 -9.42 -3.10
C LEU A 273 7.75 -10.87 -2.99
N TRP A 274 7.11 -11.61 -2.10
CA TRP A 274 7.35 -13.03 -1.86
C TRP A 274 6.10 -13.83 -2.17
N ILE A 275 6.28 -15.10 -2.51
CA ILE A 275 5.20 -16.04 -2.82
C ILE A 275 5.43 -17.34 -2.06
N GLY A 276 4.37 -17.90 -1.50
CA GLY A 276 4.42 -19.20 -0.79
C GLY A 276 3.19 -20.05 -1.07
N ASP A 277 3.32 -21.35 -0.90
CA ASP A 277 2.23 -22.31 -1.08
C ASP A 277 1.42 -22.40 0.20
N VAL A 278 0.10 -22.22 0.13
CA VAL A 278 -0.82 -22.36 1.26
C VAL A 278 -1.08 -23.85 1.52
N GLN A 279 -0.70 -24.34 2.70
CA GLN A 279 -0.88 -25.72 3.13
C GLN A 279 -1.60 -25.76 4.48
N GLY A 280 -2.93 -25.56 4.47
CA GLY A 280 -3.72 -25.41 5.69
C GLY A 280 -3.22 -24.23 6.53
N PRO A 281 -2.79 -24.44 7.79
CA PRO A 281 -2.32 -23.36 8.66
C PRO A 281 -0.85 -23.00 8.45
N LYS A 282 -0.23 -23.36 7.33
CA LYS A 282 1.20 -23.16 7.07
C LYS A 282 1.45 -22.60 5.68
N VAL A 283 2.57 -21.91 5.55
CA VAL A 283 3.16 -21.53 4.26
C VAL A 283 4.36 -22.41 3.98
N ALA A 284 4.37 -23.04 2.82
CA ALA A 284 5.50 -23.82 2.32
C ALA A 284 6.15 -23.11 1.13
N ASN A 285 7.38 -23.49 0.81
CA ASN A 285 8.11 -23.04 -0.38
C ASN A 285 8.14 -21.50 -0.54
N LEU A 286 8.22 -20.76 0.58
CA LEU A 286 8.28 -19.31 0.57
C LEU A 286 9.56 -18.85 -0.14
N ARG A 287 9.40 -18.02 -1.18
CA ARG A 287 10.48 -17.57 -2.06
C ARG A 287 10.22 -16.18 -2.59
N VAL A 288 11.28 -15.50 -3.02
CA VAL A 288 11.15 -14.21 -3.70
C VAL A 288 10.34 -14.39 -4.99
N PHE A 289 9.35 -13.53 -5.16
CA PHE A 289 8.54 -13.44 -6.38
C PHE A 289 9.12 -12.37 -7.33
N THR A 290 9.43 -11.20 -6.80
CA THR A 290 10.13 -10.11 -7.50
C THR A 290 10.81 -9.18 -6.51
N ASP A 291 11.92 -8.58 -6.92
CA ASP A 291 12.65 -7.56 -6.16
C ASP A 291 12.06 -6.15 -6.32
N CYS A 292 11.01 -6.02 -7.10
CA CYS A 292 10.32 -4.75 -7.38
C CYS A 292 11.20 -3.67 -8.03
N MET A 293 12.27 -4.08 -8.72
CA MET A 293 13.09 -3.15 -9.49
C MET A 293 12.43 -2.82 -10.83
N VAL A 294 12.33 -1.54 -11.15
CA VAL A 294 11.76 -1.00 -12.38
C VAL A 294 12.73 0.02 -12.96
N ASP A 295 13.31 -0.26 -14.13
CA ASP A 295 14.30 0.61 -14.79
C ASP A 295 15.46 1.03 -13.87
N GLY A 296 15.89 0.14 -12.97
CA GLY A 296 16.94 0.41 -11.99
C GLY A 296 16.48 1.23 -10.76
N VAL A 297 15.18 1.52 -10.64
CA VAL A 297 14.58 2.20 -9.48
C VAL A 297 13.82 1.17 -8.66
N HIS A 298 14.05 1.14 -7.37
CA HIS A 298 13.28 0.31 -6.45
C HIS A 298 11.90 0.95 -6.23
N CYS A 299 10.85 0.21 -6.61
CA CYS A 299 9.45 0.56 -6.39
C CYS A 299 8.96 -0.25 -5.19
N GLY A 300 9.21 0.25 -3.97
CA GLY A 300 8.92 -0.43 -2.71
C GLY A 300 7.46 -0.87 -2.63
N PRO A 301 7.18 -2.18 -2.59
CA PRO A 301 5.81 -2.67 -2.54
C PRO A 301 5.20 -2.41 -1.15
N ASP A 302 3.87 -2.22 -1.13
CA ASP A 302 3.08 -2.03 0.07
C ASP A 302 1.80 -2.89 -0.01
N GLY A 303 0.62 -2.37 0.25
CA GLY A 303 -0.61 -3.13 0.10
C GLY A 303 -0.86 -3.57 -1.35
N MET A 304 -1.48 -4.72 -1.53
CA MET A 304 -1.67 -5.33 -2.86
C MET A 304 -2.90 -6.21 -2.95
N ARG A 305 -3.41 -6.39 -4.16
CA ARG A 305 -4.51 -7.34 -4.46
C ARG A 305 -4.24 -8.06 -5.77
N THR A 306 -4.80 -9.26 -5.91
CA THR A 306 -4.78 -10.02 -7.17
C THR A 306 -6.04 -9.75 -7.99
N ASP A 307 -5.89 -9.75 -9.32
CA ASP A 307 -7.04 -9.85 -10.22
C ASP A 307 -7.41 -11.33 -10.48
N ARG A 308 -8.56 -11.55 -11.13
CA ARG A 308 -9.11 -12.90 -11.34
C ARG A 308 -8.25 -13.83 -12.19
N ILE A 309 -7.25 -13.33 -12.91
CA ILE A 309 -6.29 -14.13 -13.67
C ILE A 309 -4.93 -14.22 -13.00
N GLY A 310 -4.82 -13.69 -11.78
CA GLY A 310 -3.66 -13.85 -10.90
C GLY A 310 -2.57 -12.80 -11.07
N ASN A 311 -2.79 -11.71 -11.80
CA ASN A 311 -1.83 -10.61 -11.74
C ASN A 311 -1.92 -9.91 -10.38
N ILE A 312 -0.78 -9.44 -9.89
CA ILE A 312 -0.66 -8.72 -8.64
C ILE A 312 -0.60 -7.23 -8.95
N TRP A 313 -1.53 -6.48 -8.37
CA TRP A 313 -1.57 -5.03 -8.40
C TRP A 313 -1.10 -4.54 -7.04
N SER A 314 0.08 -3.93 -7.00
CA SER A 314 0.74 -3.52 -5.75
C SER A 314 0.89 -2.02 -5.68
N GLY A 315 0.48 -1.44 -4.56
CA GLY A 315 0.89 -0.10 -4.17
C GLY A 315 2.41 0.00 -4.16
N SER A 316 2.93 1.17 -4.46
CA SER A 316 4.36 1.35 -4.71
C SER A 316 4.86 2.69 -4.20
N SER A 317 5.86 2.62 -3.33
CA SER A 317 6.62 3.75 -2.80
C SER A 317 7.93 3.89 -3.57
N ALA A 318 8.09 5.01 -4.27
CA ALA A 318 9.26 5.28 -5.11
C ALA A 318 9.45 6.78 -5.32
N PRO A 319 10.56 7.24 -5.91
CA PRO A 319 10.68 8.62 -6.37
C PRO A 319 9.58 9.01 -7.35
N LEU A 320 9.32 10.31 -7.46
CA LEU A 320 8.32 10.87 -8.36
C LEU A 320 8.51 10.34 -9.79
N GLY A 321 7.42 9.85 -10.39
CA GLY A 321 7.42 9.18 -11.69
C GLY A 321 7.51 7.66 -11.61
N TYR A 322 7.81 7.12 -10.44
CA TYR A 322 7.85 5.70 -10.16
C TYR A 322 6.85 5.26 -9.09
N SER A 323 6.39 6.18 -8.24
CA SER A 323 5.29 5.97 -7.29
C SER A 323 3.96 5.70 -7.98
N GLY A 324 3.07 4.99 -7.30
CA GLY A 324 1.75 4.63 -7.78
C GLY A 324 1.48 3.14 -7.68
N VAL A 325 1.13 2.47 -8.78
CA VAL A 325 0.84 1.03 -8.79
C VAL A 325 1.73 0.32 -9.80
N THR A 326 2.32 -0.79 -9.40
CA THR A 326 3.02 -1.74 -10.27
C THR A 326 2.16 -2.98 -10.47
N VAL A 327 2.12 -3.51 -11.71
CA VAL A 327 1.32 -4.69 -12.03
C VAL A 327 2.23 -5.81 -12.54
N TRP A 328 2.21 -6.92 -11.81
CA TRP A 328 3.06 -8.08 -12.06
C TRP A 328 2.21 -9.28 -12.48
N ASN A 329 2.60 -9.96 -13.54
CA ASN A 329 1.90 -11.18 -13.93
C ASN A 329 2.26 -12.37 -13.02
N PRO A 330 1.55 -13.52 -13.09
CA PRO A 330 1.82 -14.67 -12.22
C PRO A 330 3.24 -15.25 -12.29
N ALA A 331 4.01 -14.88 -13.31
CA ALA A 331 5.42 -15.27 -13.44
C ALA A 331 6.40 -14.26 -12.81
N GLY A 332 5.90 -13.20 -12.15
CA GLY A 332 6.74 -12.16 -11.55
C GLY A 332 7.27 -11.13 -12.54
N LYS A 333 6.76 -11.09 -13.77
CA LYS A 333 7.14 -10.10 -14.77
C LYS A 333 6.29 -8.85 -14.62
N LEU A 334 6.92 -7.68 -14.62
CA LEU A 334 6.24 -6.39 -14.70
C LEU A 334 5.52 -6.26 -16.05
N ILE A 335 4.21 -5.99 -16.04
CA ILE A 335 3.40 -5.84 -17.25
C ILE A 335 2.82 -4.44 -17.41
N GLY A 336 2.61 -3.71 -16.31
CA GLY A 336 2.02 -2.38 -16.36
C GLY A 336 2.36 -1.55 -15.14
N ARG A 337 2.13 -0.24 -15.27
CA ARG A 337 2.29 0.72 -14.18
C ARG A 337 1.22 1.80 -14.26
N ILE A 338 0.77 2.25 -13.10
CA ILE A 338 -0.09 3.42 -12.94
C ILE A 338 0.69 4.41 -12.08
N ARG A 339 1.07 5.54 -12.66
CA ARG A 339 1.86 6.56 -11.95
C ARG A 339 0.93 7.52 -11.23
N LEU A 340 1.24 7.79 -9.98
CA LEU A 340 0.55 8.79 -9.16
C LEU A 340 1.54 9.86 -8.68
N PRO A 341 1.06 11.07 -8.38
CA PRO A 341 1.91 12.12 -7.82
C PRO A 341 2.35 11.85 -6.39
N GLU A 342 1.81 10.81 -5.78
CA GLU A 342 1.99 10.42 -4.39
C GLU A 342 2.38 8.94 -4.29
N VAL A 343 2.96 8.55 -3.17
CA VAL A 343 3.13 7.14 -2.82
C VAL A 343 1.76 6.49 -2.74
N CYS A 344 1.57 5.35 -3.41
CA CYS A 344 0.38 4.53 -3.24
C CYS A 344 0.66 3.46 -2.19
N ALA A 345 -0.01 3.57 -1.04
CA ALA A 345 0.17 2.64 0.05
C ALA A 345 -0.60 1.34 -0.18
N ASN A 346 -1.85 1.41 -0.66
CA ASN A 346 -2.67 0.20 -0.78
C ASN A 346 -3.71 0.32 -1.90
N VAL A 347 -4.21 -0.83 -2.37
CA VAL A 347 -5.19 -0.90 -3.44
C VAL A 347 -6.28 -1.93 -3.15
N CYS A 348 -7.49 -1.71 -3.71
CA CYS A 348 -8.50 -2.75 -3.83
C CYS A 348 -9.25 -2.62 -5.16
N PHE A 349 -10.00 -3.66 -5.52
CA PHE A 349 -10.92 -3.61 -6.64
C PHE A 349 -12.33 -3.31 -6.14
N ALA A 350 -12.84 -2.15 -6.50
CA ALA A 350 -14.13 -1.61 -6.06
C ALA A 350 -15.18 -1.59 -7.17
N GLY A 351 -16.38 -1.16 -6.82
CA GLY A 351 -17.51 -1.04 -7.73
C GLY A 351 -18.32 -2.32 -7.87
N PRO A 352 -19.57 -2.25 -8.37
CA PRO A 352 -20.49 -3.39 -8.41
C PRO A 352 -19.97 -4.60 -9.17
N LYS A 353 -19.06 -4.38 -10.14
CA LYS A 353 -18.39 -5.43 -10.89
C LYS A 353 -16.96 -5.70 -10.40
N ARG A 354 -16.46 -4.95 -9.41
CA ARG A 354 -15.07 -4.98 -8.95
C ARG A 354 -14.07 -4.78 -10.11
N ASP A 355 -14.40 -3.88 -11.03
CA ASP A 355 -13.61 -3.50 -12.20
C ASP A 355 -13.04 -2.07 -12.09
N TRP A 356 -13.03 -1.52 -10.87
CA TRP A 356 -12.42 -0.24 -10.57
C TRP A 356 -11.27 -0.42 -9.57
N LEU A 357 -10.08 -0.07 -9.99
CA LEU A 357 -8.94 0.00 -9.09
C LEU A 357 -9.07 1.23 -8.20
N PHE A 358 -9.24 1.01 -6.91
CA PHE A 358 -9.29 2.00 -5.86
C PHE A 358 -7.91 2.07 -5.22
N MET A 359 -7.27 3.23 -5.23
CA MET A 359 -5.88 3.43 -4.85
C MET A 359 -5.81 4.43 -3.70
N CYS A 360 -5.37 3.98 -2.53
CA CYS A 360 -5.04 4.84 -1.39
C CYS A 360 -3.61 5.31 -1.54
N ALA A 361 -3.43 6.63 -1.67
CA ALA A 361 -2.13 7.26 -1.76
C ALA A 361 -2.00 8.29 -0.62
N THR A 362 -0.81 8.66 -0.23
CA THR A 362 -0.48 9.44 0.98
C THR A 362 -1.62 10.35 1.49
N GLN A 363 -2.01 11.35 0.70
CA GLN A 363 -3.03 12.34 1.08
C GLN A 363 -4.34 12.20 0.31
N SER A 364 -4.38 11.30 -0.67
CA SER A 364 -5.47 11.27 -1.64
C SER A 364 -5.91 9.86 -1.96
N VAL A 365 -7.10 9.77 -2.53
CA VAL A 365 -7.65 8.52 -3.07
C VAL A 365 -7.95 8.70 -4.55
N TYR A 366 -7.58 7.69 -5.34
CA TYR A 366 -7.74 7.68 -6.78
C TYR A 366 -8.54 6.48 -7.25
N LEU A 367 -9.20 6.64 -8.39
CA LEU A 367 -9.92 5.59 -9.12
C LEU A 367 -9.43 5.49 -10.55
N LEU A 368 -9.34 4.26 -11.04
CA LEU A 368 -9.14 3.94 -12.45
C LEU A 368 -10.02 2.74 -12.81
N ARG A 369 -10.86 2.88 -13.82
CA ARG A 369 -11.60 1.73 -14.32
C ARG A 369 -10.72 0.88 -15.20
N VAL A 370 -10.78 -0.43 -14.97
CA VAL A 370 -10.01 -1.44 -15.71
C VAL A 370 -10.92 -2.49 -16.32
N ASN A 371 -10.41 -3.24 -17.30
CA ASN A 371 -11.17 -4.29 -17.98
C ASN A 371 -10.95 -5.67 -17.35
N ILE A 372 -10.68 -5.71 -16.06
CA ILE A 372 -10.46 -6.93 -15.27
C ILE A 372 -11.08 -6.78 -13.90
N GLN A 373 -11.52 -7.87 -13.31
CA GLN A 373 -12.10 -7.89 -11.97
C GLN A 373 -11.07 -8.33 -10.93
N GLY A 374 -11.19 -7.81 -9.72
CA GLY A 374 -10.44 -8.33 -8.58
C GLY A 374 -10.84 -9.76 -8.21
N ALA A 375 -9.91 -10.52 -7.65
CA ALA A 375 -10.09 -11.93 -7.31
C ALA A 375 -10.81 -12.12 -5.98
N SER A 376 -10.45 -11.35 -4.95
CA SER A 376 -11.00 -11.50 -3.60
C SER A 376 -12.34 -10.78 -3.42
N PRO A 377 -13.13 -11.12 -2.39
CA PRO A 377 -14.41 -10.49 -2.14
C PRO A 377 -14.32 -9.01 -1.74
N GLY A 378 -13.22 -8.52 -1.19
CA GLY A 378 -13.13 -7.14 -0.75
C GLY A 378 -11.72 -6.60 -0.63
#